data_313999c89709a585f93602c7d148cf94
#
_entry.id   313999c89709a585f93602c7d148cf94
#
_cell.length_a   1.000
_cell.length_b   1.000
_cell.length_c   1.000
_cell.angle_alpha   90.00
_cell.angle_beta   90.00
_cell.angle_gamma   90.00
#
_symmetry.space_group_name_H-M   'P 1'
#
loop_
_entity.id
_entity.type
_entity.pdbx_description
1 polymer ?
#
loop_
_entity_poly.entity_id
_entity_poly.type
_entity_poly.pdbx_seq_one_letter_code
_entity_poly.pdbx_strand_id
1 'polypeptide(L)'
;GLDIILGSLTIAPMARLFALVVDPAVNSILGMIGGTITAAADQSPVIMGFLLGGIMKMICTSPLSSMALTAMLGLTGLPMGIAAIACFGGSFTNGMVFHKMGYGDKSNIIAVMLEPLTQAHIVTAHPIPIFVSNFFGGGLAGLAAAMLGIVNNAPGTASPIPGLIAPFGFNPAGKVILALALAAVGGLLAGYVGGTVFSRLEKRKKATAKAAAPATYADPLADDEMLEA
;
A
#
# COMPACT_ATOMS: atom_id res chain seq x y z
N GLY A 1 -8.86 34.56 -12.31
CA GLY A 1 -7.39 34.72 -12.25
C GLY A 1 -6.91 35.25 -10.91
N LEU A 2 -7.67 36.17 -10.27
CA LEU A 2 -7.30 36.71 -8.95
C LEU A 2 -7.37 35.66 -7.85
N ASP A 3 -8.33 34.75 -7.95
CA ASP A 3 -8.56 33.66 -6.98
C ASP A 3 -7.37 32.71 -6.88
N ILE A 4 -6.72 32.42 -8.00
CA ILE A 4 -5.53 31.55 -8.04
C ILE A 4 -4.34 32.26 -7.38
N ILE A 5 -4.17 33.55 -7.63
CA ILE A 5 -3.08 34.36 -7.05
C ILE A 5 -3.27 34.50 -5.54
N LEU A 6 -4.47 34.87 -5.09
CA LEU A 6 -4.80 34.99 -3.67
C LEU A 6 -4.70 33.60 -2.97
N GLY A 7 -5.19 32.54 -3.61
CA GLY A 7 -5.06 31.18 -3.10
C GLY A 7 -3.59 30.76 -2.94
N SER A 8 -2.76 31.01 -3.94
CA SER A 8 -1.32 30.68 -3.86
C SER A 8 -0.59 31.48 -2.80
N LEU A 9 -0.90 32.78 -2.66
CA LEU A 9 -0.29 33.65 -1.66
C LEU A 9 -0.70 33.33 -0.22
N THR A 10 -1.87 32.75 -0.01
CA THR A 10 -2.37 32.40 1.32
C THR A 10 -2.13 30.94 1.68
N ILE A 11 -2.47 30.00 0.78
CA ILE A 11 -2.41 28.56 1.07
C ILE A 11 -0.96 28.07 1.18
N ALA A 12 -0.06 28.52 0.31
CA ALA A 12 1.32 28.06 0.33
C ALA A 12 2.08 28.45 1.62
N PRO A 13 2.05 29.74 2.09
CA PRO A 13 2.64 30.09 3.37
C PRO A 13 1.97 29.40 4.57
N MET A 14 0.64 29.25 4.57
CA MET A 14 -0.07 28.58 5.64
C MET A 14 0.30 27.09 5.70
N ALA A 15 0.38 26.41 4.55
CA ALA A 15 0.84 25.03 4.47
C ALA A 15 2.29 24.89 4.97
N ARG A 16 3.16 25.86 4.66
CA ARG A 16 4.55 25.87 5.16
C ARG A 16 4.63 26.06 6.66
N LEU A 17 3.83 26.99 7.22
CA LEU A 17 3.76 27.18 8.68
C LEU A 17 3.24 25.93 9.38
N PHE A 18 2.19 25.30 8.85
CA PHE A 18 1.69 24.05 9.37
C PHE A 18 2.75 22.94 9.31
N ALA A 19 3.46 22.81 8.19
CA ALA A 19 4.55 21.87 8.02
C ALA A 19 5.63 22.06 9.09
N LEU A 20 6.05 23.29 9.40
CA LEU A 20 7.05 23.57 10.44
C LEU A 20 6.62 23.11 11.83
N VAL A 21 5.32 23.18 12.14
CA VAL A 21 4.79 22.71 13.44
C VAL A 21 4.76 21.18 13.50
N VAL A 22 4.43 20.53 12.38
CA VAL A 22 4.29 19.07 12.30
C VAL A 22 5.64 18.36 12.07
N ASP A 23 6.61 19.06 11.50
CA ASP A 23 7.93 18.55 11.10
C ASP A 23 8.66 17.76 12.19
N PRO A 24 8.73 18.20 13.47
CA PRO A 24 9.41 17.44 14.53
C PRO A 24 8.77 16.07 14.77
N ALA A 25 7.43 15.99 14.74
CA ALA A 25 6.72 14.75 14.95
C ALA A 25 6.91 13.79 13.76
N VAL A 26 6.84 14.33 12.53
CA VAL A 26 7.07 13.56 11.30
C VAL A 26 8.52 13.05 11.28
N ASN A 27 9.51 13.89 11.55
CA ASN A 27 10.91 13.49 11.57
C ASN A 27 11.22 12.46 12.66
N SER A 28 10.55 12.50 13.81
CA SER A 28 10.66 11.46 14.82
C SER A 28 10.16 10.11 14.33
N ILE A 29 8.98 10.09 13.67
CA ILE A 29 8.42 8.87 13.07
C ILE A 29 9.33 8.34 11.96
N LEU A 30 9.82 9.21 11.08
CA LEU A 30 10.74 8.85 10.00
C LEU A 30 12.07 8.32 10.56
N GLY A 31 12.56 8.90 11.64
CA GLY A 31 13.76 8.42 12.35
C GLY A 31 13.57 7.01 12.95
N MET A 32 12.40 6.72 13.52
CA MET A 32 12.08 5.36 13.99
C MET A 32 11.99 4.36 12.85
N ILE A 33 11.36 4.73 11.75
CA ILE A 33 11.30 3.90 10.54
C ILE A 33 12.70 3.67 9.98
N GLY A 34 13.51 4.73 9.87
CA GLY A 34 14.90 4.64 9.43
C GLY A 34 15.74 3.73 10.31
N GLY A 35 15.60 3.82 11.63
CA GLY A 35 16.25 2.93 12.59
C GLY A 35 15.83 1.47 12.42
N THR A 36 14.55 1.23 12.16
CA THR A 36 14.03 -0.13 11.88
C THR A 36 14.59 -0.68 10.57
N ILE A 37 14.71 0.15 9.54
CA ILE A 37 15.30 -0.21 8.24
C ILE A 37 16.79 -0.56 8.43
N THR A 38 17.53 0.25 9.19
CA THR A 38 18.96 0.00 9.47
C THR A 38 19.14 -1.30 10.26
N ALA A 39 18.35 -1.49 11.31
CA ALA A 39 18.38 -2.73 12.09
C ALA A 39 18.01 -3.96 11.26
N ALA A 40 17.08 -3.83 10.32
CA ALA A 40 16.74 -4.90 9.39
C ALA A 40 17.85 -5.17 8.38
N ALA A 41 18.61 -4.14 7.96
CA ALA A 41 19.71 -4.27 7.00
C ALA A 41 20.91 -5.08 7.57
N ASP A 42 21.07 -5.05 8.89
CA ASP A 42 22.13 -5.83 9.59
C ASP A 42 21.77 -7.32 9.74
N GLN A 43 20.55 -7.71 9.39
CA GLN A 43 20.09 -9.09 9.44
C GLN A 43 20.48 -9.86 8.17
N SER A 44 20.19 -11.17 8.16
CA SER A 44 20.36 -11.96 6.94
C SER A 44 19.55 -11.36 5.78
N PRO A 45 20.05 -11.48 4.53
CA PRO A 45 19.34 -10.95 3.35
C PRO A 45 17.88 -11.42 3.23
N VAL A 46 17.58 -12.62 3.70
CA VAL A 46 16.23 -13.19 3.71
C VAL A 46 15.29 -12.40 4.64
N ILE A 47 15.73 -12.19 5.88
CA ILE A 47 14.95 -11.45 6.89
C ILE A 47 14.81 -9.99 6.46
N MET A 48 15.91 -9.36 6.07
CA MET A 48 15.92 -7.98 5.56
C MET A 48 14.97 -7.84 4.37
N GLY A 49 15.07 -8.72 3.37
CA GLY A 49 14.25 -8.67 2.18
C GLY A 49 12.76 -8.74 2.49
N PHE A 50 12.37 -9.69 3.35
CA PHE A 50 10.96 -9.86 3.71
C PHE A 50 10.43 -8.71 4.56
N LEU A 51 11.11 -8.34 5.64
CA LEU A 51 10.64 -7.30 6.56
C LEU A 51 10.65 -5.92 5.90
N LEU A 52 11.78 -5.55 5.29
CA LEU A 52 11.91 -4.26 4.63
C LEU A 52 10.94 -4.14 3.45
N GLY A 53 10.84 -5.19 2.62
CA GLY A 53 9.89 -5.22 1.50
C GLY A 53 8.44 -5.10 1.96
N GLY A 54 8.05 -5.79 3.02
CA GLY A 54 6.72 -5.72 3.61
C GLY A 54 6.39 -4.32 4.15
N ILE A 55 7.29 -3.76 4.96
CA ILE A 55 7.13 -2.40 5.55
C ILE A 55 7.07 -1.35 4.44
N MET A 56 8.01 -1.39 3.50
CA MET A 56 8.05 -0.42 2.40
C MET A 56 6.80 -0.47 1.52
N LYS A 57 6.26 -1.68 1.29
CA LYS A 57 5.00 -1.80 0.54
C LYS A 57 3.80 -1.27 1.32
N MET A 58 3.72 -1.46 2.62
CA MET A 58 2.67 -0.85 3.44
C MET A 58 2.74 0.69 3.36
N ILE A 59 3.95 1.26 3.48
CA ILE A 59 4.18 2.71 3.36
C ILE A 59 3.78 3.20 1.96
N CYS A 60 4.20 2.51 0.90
CA CYS A 60 3.85 2.83 -0.48
C CYS A 60 2.34 2.85 -0.74
N THR A 61 1.57 2.03 -0.02
CA THR A 61 0.11 1.96 -0.16
C THR A 61 -0.62 2.93 0.79
N SER A 62 0.07 3.42 1.82
CA SER A 62 -0.47 4.41 2.77
C SER A 62 -0.52 5.82 2.14
N PRO A 63 -1.22 6.78 2.76
CA PRO A 63 -1.18 8.17 2.34
C PRO A 63 0.21 8.83 2.48
N LEU A 64 1.20 8.13 3.02
CA LEU A 64 2.58 8.61 3.12
C LEU A 64 3.31 8.37 1.79
N SER A 65 4.14 9.34 1.40
CA SER A 65 4.97 9.20 0.20
C SER A 65 6.20 8.33 0.48
N SER A 66 6.18 7.07 0.03
CA SER A 66 7.34 6.17 0.10
C SER A 66 8.54 6.70 -0.70
N MET A 67 8.28 7.44 -1.77
CA MET A 67 9.33 8.10 -2.56
C MET A 67 10.02 9.19 -1.74
N ALA A 68 9.24 10.07 -1.10
CA ALA A 68 9.79 11.12 -0.24
C ALA A 68 10.56 10.50 0.95
N LEU A 69 10.01 9.47 1.59
CA LEU A 69 10.66 8.78 2.71
C LEU A 69 12.02 8.21 2.30
N THR A 70 12.09 7.45 1.20
CA THR A 70 13.35 6.84 0.75
C THR A 70 14.37 7.87 0.28
N ALA A 71 13.92 9.00 -0.27
CA ALA A 71 14.79 10.13 -0.63
C ALA A 71 15.35 10.81 0.63
N MET A 72 14.50 11.08 1.63
CA MET A 72 14.92 11.72 2.90
C MET A 72 15.89 10.85 3.71
N LEU A 73 15.70 9.53 3.69
CA LEU A 73 16.60 8.57 4.34
C LEU A 73 17.89 8.34 3.55
N GLY A 74 18.01 8.89 2.33
CA GLY A 74 19.15 8.63 1.45
C GLY A 74 19.32 7.15 1.12
N LEU A 75 18.21 6.40 1.05
CA LEU A 75 18.25 4.95 0.89
C LEU A 75 18.87 4.58 -0.45
N THR A 76 19.91 3.78 -0.44
CA THR A 76 20.66 3.33 -1.64
C THR A 76 21.04 1.86 -1.53
N GLY A 77 21.64 1.31 -2.57
CA GLY A 77 22.13 -0.06 -2.59
C GLY A 77 21.04 -1.12 -2.52
N LEU A 78 21.32 -2.20 -1.82
CA LEU A 78 20.40 -3.33 -1.66
C LEU A 78 19.08 -2.94 -0.95
N PRO A 79 19.06 -2.16 0.14
CA PRO A 79 17.83 -1.71 0.76
C PRO A 79 16.90 -0.94 -0.18
N MET A 80 17.44 -0.06 -1.02
CA MET A 80 16.66 0.68 -2.01
C MET A 80 16.17 -0.23 -3.14
N GLY A 81 16.97 -1.22 -3.56
CA GLY A 81 16.57 -2.24 -4.52
C GLY A 81 15.40 -3.07 -4.01
N ILE A 82 15.44 -3.49 -2.74
CA ILE A 82 14.36 -4.20 -2.06
C ILE A 82 13.09 -3.32 -2.04
N ALA A 83 13.20 -2.07 -1.63
CA ALA A 83 12.07 -1.15 -1.55
C ALA A 83 11.41 -0.93 -2.92
N ALA A 84 12.21 -0.72 -3.97
CA ALA A 84 11.73 -0.52 -5.33
C ALA A 84 10.97 -1.75 -5.86
N ILE A 85 11.57 -2.94 -5.78
CA ILE A 85 10.96 -4.19 -6.24
C ILE A 85 9.73 -4.56 -5.40
N ALA A 86 9.75 -4.30 -4.09
CA ALA A 86 8.61 -4.54 -3.22
C ALA A 86 7.40 -3.65 -3.57
N CYS A 87 7.64 -2.37 -3.87
CA CYS A 87 6.58 -1.47 -4.31
C CYS A 87 5.99 -1.91 -5.66
N PHE A 88 6.81 -2.35 -6.60
CA PHE A 88 6.35 -2.91 -7.87
C PHE A 88 5.56 -4.21 -7.66
N GLY A 89 6.13 -5.22 -7.01
CA GLY A 89 5.47 -6.52 -6.79
C GLY A 89 4.19 -6.39 -5.99
N GLY A 90 4.19 -5.55 -4.96
CA GLY A 90 3.00 -5.28 -4.15
C GLY A 90 1.90 -4.50 -4.89
N SER A 91 2.15 -3.91 -6.07
CA SER A 91 1.08 -3.35 -6.89
C SER A 91 0.11 -4.43 -7.37
N PHE A 92 0.61 -5.62 -7.68
CA PHE A 92 -0.21 -6.78 -8.02
C PHE A 92 -1.00 -7.28 -6.81
N THR A 93 -0.45 -7.15 -5.59
CA THR A 93 -1.18 -7.45 -4.35
C THR A 93 -2.38 -6.51 -4.20
N ASN A 94 -2.19 -5.20 -4.38
CA ASN A 94 -3.27 -4.23 -4.35
C ASN A 94 -4.37 -4.57 -5.36
N GLY A 95 -4.00 -4.78 -6.63
CA GLY A 95 -4.96 -5.10 -7.69
C GLY A 95 -5.77 -6.36 -7.37
N MET A 96 -5.10 -7.41 -6.88
CA MET A 96 -5.76 -8.66 -6.54
C MET A 96 -6.67 -8.55 -5.31
N VAL A 97 -6.27 -7.80 -4.26
CA VAL A 97 -7.10 -7.53 -3.08
C VAL A 97 -8.34 -6.73 -3.47
N PHE A 98 -8.17 -5.64 -4.22
CA PHE A 98 -9.28 -4.83 -4.72
C PHE A 98 -10.26 -5.67 -5.53
N HIS A 99 -9.76 -6.48 -6.45
CA HIS A 99 -10.59 -7.39 -7.25
C HIS A 99 -11.36 -8.41 -6.39
N LYS A 100 -10.70 -9.08 -5.44
CA LYS A 100 -11.31 -10.12 -4.60
C LYS A 100 -12.30 -9.58 -3.58
N MET A 101 -12.04 -8.38 -3.06
CA MET A 101 -12.89 -7.73 -2.06
C MET A 101 -14.00 -6.89 -2.70
N GLY A 102 -13.95 -6.64 -4.02
CA GLY A 102 -14.90 -5.78 -4.71
C GLY A 102 -14.75 -4.31 -4.34
N TYR A 103 -13.52 -3.85 -4.10
CA TYR A 103 -13.23 -2.47 -3.78
C TYR A 103 -13.12 -1.63 -5.06
N GLY A 104 -14.13 -0.81 -5.32
CA GLY A 104 -14.21 0.02 -6.51
C GLY A 104 -14.47 -0.77 -7.80
N ASP A 105 -14.29 -0.12 -8.91
CA ASP A 105 -14.45 -0.66 -10.25
C ASP A 105 -13.10 -1.07 -10.88
N LYS A 106 -13.12 -1.43 -12.18
CA LYS A 106 -11.90 -1.80 -12.91
C LYS A 106 -10.89 -0.65 -13.00
N SER A 107 -11.37 0.59 -13.06
CA SER A 107 -10.51 1.77 -13.10
C SER A 107 -9.77 1.95 -11.78
N ASN A 108 -10.47 1.78 -10.64
CA ASN A 108 -9.86 1.83 -9.31
C ASN A 108 -8.79 0.74 -9.12
N ILE A 109 -9.06 -0.49 -9.65
CA ILE A 109 -8.09 -1.59 -9.60
C ILE A 109 -6.82 -1.23 -10.35
N ILE A 110 -6.92 -0.70 -11.56
CA ILE A 110 -5.76 -0.28 -12.36
C ILE A 110 -5.05 0.89 -11.67
N ALA A 111 -5.80 1.88 -11.21
CA ALA A 111 -5.25 3.06 -10.56
C ALA A 111 -4.46 2.71 -9.30
N VAL A 112 -4.96 1.82 -8.42
CA VAL A 112 -4.24 1.40 -7.21
C VAL A 112 -2.98 0.58 -7.53
N MET A 113 -2.94 -0.10 -8.66
CA MET A 113 -1.74 -0.80 -9.13
C MET A 113 -0.66 0.16 -9.62
N LEU A 114 -1.04 1.22 -10.33
CA LEU A 114 -0.11 2.19 -10.88
C LEU A 114 0.40 3.16 -9.80
N GLU A 115 -0.51 3.74 -9.02
CA GLU A 115 -0.20 4.68 -7.96
C GLU A 115 -1.23 4.55 -6.82
N PRO A 116 -0.89 3.84 -5.73
CA PRO A 116 -1.83 3.57 -4.64
C PRO A 116 -2.43 4.81 -3.99
N LEU A 117 -1.70 5.93 -3.97
CA LEU A 117 -2.15 7.17 -3.36
C LEU A 117 -3.41 7.72 -4.04
N THR A 118 -3.61 7.45 -5.33
CA THR A 118 -4.82 7.86 -6.06
C THR A 118 -6.09 7.23 -5.51
N GLN A 119 -5.95 6.11 -4.80
CA GLN A 119 -7.05 5.36 -4.18
C GLN A 119 -7.02 5.44 -2.64
N ALA A 120 -6.41 6.49 -2.09
CA ALA A 120 -6.25 6.65 -0.64
C ALA A 120 -7.57 6.57 0.13
N HIS A 121 -8.66 7.07 -0.45
CA HIS A 121 -10.00 7.01 0.16
C HIS A 121 -10.51 5.57 0.36
N ILE A 122 -10.24 4.65 -0.58
CA ILE A 122 -10.60 3.24 -0.46
C ILE A 122 -9.63 2.54 0.51
N VAL A 123 -8.33 2.84 0.40
CA VAL A 123 -7.30 2.25 1.26
C VAL A 123 -7.56 2.59 2.73
N THR A 124 -7.89 3.84 3.04
CA THR A 124 -8.16 4.28 4.42
C THR A 124 -9.50 3.77 4.95
N ALA A 125 -10.47 3.49 4.08
CA ALA A 125 -11.74 2.86 4.47
C ALA A 125 -11.58 1.37 4.82
N HIS A 126 -10.59 0.69 4.22
CA HIS A 126 -10.38 -0.76 4.38
C HIS A 126 -8.92 -1.10 4.72
N PRO A 127 -8.34 -0.55 5.81
CA PRO A 127 -6.90 -0.63 6.06
C PRO A 127 -6.41 -2.05 6.33
N ILE A 128 -7.12 -2.83 7.15
CA ILE A 128 -6.64 -4.14 7.61
C ILE A 128 -6.43 -5.12 6.45
N PRO A 129 -7.43 -5.39 5.58
CA PRO A 129 -7.24 -6.30 4.45
C PRO A 129 -6.11 -5.87 3.52
N ILE A 130 -6.02 -4.55 3.26
CA ILE A 130 -5.07 -3.99 2.31
C ILE A 130 -3.66 -4.04 2.89
N PHE A 131 -3.42 -3.50 4.10
CA PHE A 131 -2.08 -3.43 4.67
C PHE A 131 -1.51 -4.80 5.03
N VAL A 132 -2.31 -5.70 5.60
CA VAL A 132 -1.85 -7.05 5.91
C VAL A 132 -1.45 -7.81 4.64
N SER A 133 -2.28 -7.76 3.60
CA SER A 133 -1.94 -8.40 2.32
C SER A 133 -0.70 -7.78 1.69
N ASN A 134 -0.55 -6.45 1.75
CA ASN A 134 0.60 -5.74 1.23
C ASN A 134 1.90 -6.04 1.99
N PHE A 135 1.83 -6.24 3.31
CA PHE A 135 3.00 -6.67 4.08
C PHE A 135 3.56 -7.99 3.54
N PHE A 136 2.70 -8.99 3.32
CA PHE A 136 3.15 -10.26 2.77
C PHE A 136 3.54 -10.17 1.30
N GLY A 137 2.79 -9.45 0.47
CA GLY A 137 3.10 -9.30 -0.95
C GLY A 137 4.40 -8.53 -1.20
N GLY A 138 4.58 -7.40 -0.49
CA GLY A 138 5.83 -6.65 -0.49
C GLY A 138 6.99 -7.44 0.11
N GLY A 139 6.72 -8.22 1.17
CA GLY A 139 7.71 -9.11 1.78
C GLY A 139 8.22 -10.18 0.82
N LEU A 140 7.34 -10.87 0.10
CA LEU A 140 7.75 -11.86 -0.93
C LEU A 140 8.53 -11.20 -2.08
N ALA A 141 8.07 -10.03 -2.54
CA ALA A 141 8.77 -9.29 -3.59
C ALA A 141 10.15 -8.79 -3.13
N GLY A 142 10.24 -8.26 -1.91
CA GLY A 142 11.49 -7.82 -1.30
C GLY A 142 12.46 -8.97 -1.03
N LEU A 143 11.94 -10.13 -0.64
CA LEU A 143 12.73 -11.35 -0.50
C LEU A 143 13.38 -11.76 -1.84
N ALA A 144 12.62 -11.74 -2.93
CA ALA A 144 13.14 -12.03 -4.28
C ALA A 144 14.25 -11.03 -4.66
N ALA A 145 14.05 -9.74 -4.40
CA ALA A 145 15.04 -8.69 -4.65
C ALA A 145 16.33 -8.92 -3.82
N ALA A 146 16.20 -9.25 -2.55
CA ALA A 146 17.32 -9.49 -1.65
C ALA A 146 18.12 -10.73 -2.06
N MET A 147 17.44 -11.84 -2.35
CA MET A 147 18.11 -13.09 -2.78
C MET A 147 18.84 -12.93 -4.12
N LEU A 148 18.28 -12.13 -5.02
CA LEU A 148 18.94 -11.79 -6.28
C LEU A 148 19.95 -10.64 -6.14
N GLY A 149 20.10 -10.03 -4.97
CA GLY A 149 21.00 -8.91 -4.72
C GLY A 149 20.74 -7.75 -5.68
N ILE A 150 19.47 -7.34 -5.82
CA ILE A 150 19.10 -6.19 -6.65
C ILE A 150 19.48 -4.91 -5.92
N VAL A 151 20.38 -4.13 -6.50
CA VAL A 151 20.79 -2.83 -5.97
C VAL A 151 20.10 -1.69 -6.72
N ASN A 152 19.87 -0.57 -6.02
CA ASN A 152 19.35 0.63 -6.64
C ASN A 152 19.96 1.87 -5.92
N ASN A 153 20.69 2.69 -6.66
CA ASN A 153 21.36 3.87 -6.11
C ASN A 153 20.60 5.17 -6.47
N ALA A 154 19.32 5.06 -6.80
CA ALA A 154 18.41 6.18 -7.03
C ALA A 154 17.40 6.31 -5.87
N PRO A 155 17.71 7.11 -4.81
CA PRO A 155 16.76 7.38 -3.73
C PRO A 155 15.46 7.96 -4.28
N GLY A 156 14.33 7.69 -3.62
CA GLY A 156 13.05 8.22 -4.06
C GLY A 156 12.37 7.43 -5.19
N THR A 157 12.81 6.21 -5.50
CA THR A 157 12.19 5.38 -6.55
C THR A 157 11.35 4.21 -6.00
N ALA A 158 10.96 4.26 -4.72
CA ALA A 158 10.09 3.26 -4.09
C ALA A 158 8.61 3.52 -4.41
N SER A 159 8.22 3.30 -5.65
CA SER A 159 6.84 3.38 -6.15
C SER A 159 6.67 2.36 -7.29
N PRO A 160 5.45 1.94 -7.67
CA PRO A 160 5.26 0.88 -8.66
C PRO A 160 5.98 1.11 -9.99
N ILE A 161 5.82 2.27 -10.61
CA ILE A 161 6.43 2.57 -11.93
C ILE A 161 7.94 2.84 -11.81
N PRO A 162 8.44 3.73 -10.93
CA PRO A 162 9.86 3.89 -10.71
C PRO A 162 10.54 2.59 -10.28
N GLY A 163 9.89 1.78 -9.45
CA GLY A 163 10.40 0.48 -9.00
C GLY A 163 10.54 -0.56 -10.12
N LEU A 164 9.72 -0.45 -11.17
CA LEU A 164 9.86 -1.25 -12.38
C LEU A 164 11.11 -0.86 -13.19
N ILE A 165 11.43 0.43 -13.27
CA ILE A 165 12.40 0.96 -14.24
C ILE A 165 13.78 1.18 -13.61
N ALA A 166 13.85 1.81 -12.42
CA ALA A 166 15.10 2.26 -11.82
C ALA A 166 16.14 1.15 -11.61
N PRO A 167 15.79 -0.09 -11.21
CA PRO A 167 16.78 -1.15 -11.01
C PRO A 167 17.58 -1.53 -12.25
N PHE A 168 17.05 -1.29 -13.46
CA PHE A 168 17.77 -1.57 -14.71
C PHE A 168 19.03 -0.71 -14.89
N GLY A 169 19.07 0.46 -14.27
CA GLY A 169 20.24 1.33 -14.30
C GLY A 169 21.44 0.80 -13.49
N PHE A 170 21.23 -0.20 -12.62
CA PHE A 170 22.24 -0.64 -11.65
C PHE A 170 22.51 -2.14 -11.66
N ASN A 171 21.75 -2.91 -12.44
CA ASN A 171 21.85 -4.36 -12.48
C ASN A 171 21.72 -4.90 -13.91
N PRO A 172 22.25 -6.11 -14.20
CA PRO A 172 22.02 -6.79 -15.47
C PRO A 172 20.51 -7.00 -15.73
N ALA A 173 20.05 -6.68 -16.94
CA ALA A 173 18.64 -6.70 -17.30
C ALA A 173 17.94 -8.04 -17.01
N GLY A 174 18.59 -9.17 -17.32
CA GLY A 174 18.03 -10.51 -17.05
C GLY A 174 17.76 -10.75 -15.56
N LYS A 175 18.63 -10.23 -14.69
CA LYS A 175 18.50 -10.33 -13.24
C LYS A 175 17.30 -9.51 -12.74
N VAL A 176 17.14 -8.29 -13.27
CA VAL A 176 16.01 -7.42 -12.94
C VAL A 176 14.69 -8.03 -13.42
N ILE A 177 14.64 -8.52 -14.66
CA ILE A 177 13.44 -9.17 -15.21
C ILE A 177 13.02 -10.36 -14.33
N LEU A 178 13.98 -11.19 -13.91
CA LEU A 178 13.69 -12.32 -13.01
C LEU A 178 13.14 -11.83 -11.66
N ALA A 179 13.75 -10.80 -11.07
CA ALA A 179 13.27 -10.21 -9.81
C ALA A 179 11.85 -9.67 -9.94
N LEU A 180 11.58 -8.94 -11.02
CA LEU A 180 10.24 -8.38 -11.31
C LEU A 180 9.20 -9.48 -11.53
N ALA A 181 9.53 -10.54 -12.25
CA ALA A 181 8.65 -11.67 -12.48
C ALA A 181 8.30 -12.39 -11.16
N LEU A 182 9.31 -12.69 -10.34
CA LEU A 182 9.10 -13.30 -9.02
C LEU A 182 8.30 -12.39 -8.09
N ALA A 183 8.58 -11.09 -8.10
CA ALA A 183 7.84 -10.09 -7.33
C ALA A 183 6.37 -10.00 -7.75
N ALA A 184 6.09 -10.00 -9.05
CA ALA A 184 4.72 -9.99 -9.57
C ALA A 184 3.96 -11.25 -9.17
N VAL A 185 4.56 -12.43 -9.32
CA VAL A 185 3.95 -13.71 -8.89
C VAL A 185 3.72 -13.73 -7.39
N GLY A 186 4.71 -13.36 -6.58
CA GLY A 186 4.58 -13.27 -5.13
C GLY A 186 3.48 -12.29 -4.70
N GLY A 187 3.41 -11.13 -5.35
CA GLY A 187 2.36 -10.12 -5.12
C GLY A 187 0.96 -10.62 -5.47
N LEU A 188 0.80 -11.30 -6.61
CA LEU A 188 -0.48 -11.92 -7.01
C LEU A 188 -0.91 -12.99 -6.03
N LEU A 189 -0.02 -13.87 -5.62
CA LEU A 189 -0.31 -14.94 -4.65
C LEU A 189 -0.73 -14.37 -3.30
N ALA A 190 0.04 -13.42 -2.75
CA ALA A 190 -0.29 -12.79 -1.48
C ALA A 190 -1.64 -12.05 -1.54
N GLY A 191 -1.90 -11.32 -2.64
CA GLY A 191 -3.17 -10.63 -2.85
C GLY A 191 -4.34 -11.59 -3.02
N TYR A 192 -4.16 -12.71 -3.71
CA TYR A 192 -5.19 -13.74 -3.86
C TYR A 192 -5.54 -14.39 -2.52
N VAL A 193 -4.52 -14.80 -1.76
CA VAL A 193 -4.71 -15.42 -0.43
C VAL A 193 -5.34 -14.40 0.53
N GLY A 194 -4.75 -13.21 0.66
CA GLY A 194 -5.25 -12.16 1.53
C GLY A 194 -6.68 -11.76 1.19
N GLY A 195 -6.94 -11.43 -0.09
CA GLY A 195 -8.28 -11.07 -0.55
C GLY A 195 -9.32 -12.16 -0.31
N THR A 196 -8.94 -13.44 -0.51
CA THR A 196 -9.84 -14.58 -0.25
C THR A 196 -10.13 -14.77 1.23
N VAL A 197 -9.10 -14.67 2.08
CA VAL A 197 -9.25 -14.82 3.54
C VAL A 197 -10.13 -13.70 4.09
N PHE A 198 -9.83 -12.44 3.78
CA PHE A 198 -10.58 -11.30 4.28
C PHE A 198 -12.01 -11.25 3.73
N SER A 199 -12.22 -11.59 2.46
CA SER A 199 -13.57 -11.72 1.89
C SER A 199 -14.43 -12.75 2.64
N ARG A 200 -13.85 -13.91 2.99
CA ARG A 200 -14.55 -14.91 3.80
C ARG A 200 -14.85 -14.42 5.22
N LEU A 201 -13.90 -13.71 5.85
CA LEU A 201 -14.09 -13.13 7.19
C LEU A 201 -15.19 -12.09 7.21
N GLU A 202 -15.25 -11.21 6.22
CA GLU A 202 -16.32 -10.21 6.11
C GLU A 202 -17.69 -10.84 5.89
N LYS A 203 -17.78 -11.87 5.02
CA LYS A 203 -19.03 -12.60 4.81
C LYS A 203 -19.51 -13.26 6.11
N ARG A 204 -18.62 -13.87 6.89
CA ARG A 204 -18.95 -14.45 8.19
C ARG A 204 -19.45 -13.40 9.17
N LYS A 205 -18.77 -12.25 9.29
CA LYS A 205 -19.21 -11.15 10.17
C LYS A 205 -20.61 -10.63 9.79
N LYS A 206 -20.88 -10.45 8.51
CA LYS A 206 -22.21 -10.02 8.02
C LYS A 206 -23.29 -11.07 8.31
N ALA A 207 -22.99 -12.36 8.14
CA ALA A 207 -23.94 -13.44 8.47
C ALA A 207 -24.25 -13.50 9.97
N THR A 208 -23.24 -13.37 10.84
CA THR A 208 -23.43 -13.34 12.30
C THR A 208 -24.21 -12.09 12.73
N ALA A 209 -23.92 -10.92 12.16
CA ALA A 209 -24.64 -9.69 12.46
C ALA A 209 -26.12 -9.79 12.02
N LYS A 210 -26.39 -10.41 10.86
CA LYS A 210 -27.77 -10.64 10.39
C LYS A 210 -28.54 -11.63 11.28
N ALA A 211 -27.87 -12.64 11.80
CA ALA A 211 -28.47 -13.62 12.72
C ALA A 211 -28.71 -13.04 14.12
N ALA A 212 -27.93 -12.04 14.53
CA ALA A 212 -28.06 -11.34 15.81
C ALA A 212 -29.01 -10.13 15.77
N ALA A 213 -29.46 -9.69 14.59
CA ALA A 213 -30.44 -8.64 14.46
C ALA A 213 -31.78 -9.15 15.00
N PRO A 214 -32.44 -8.45 15.95
CA PRO A 214 -33.76 -8.84 16.43
C PRO A 214 -34.74 -8.86 15.23
N ALA A 215 -35.58 -9.92 15.18
CA ALA A 215 -36.65 -9.98 14.18
C ALA A 215 -37.42 -8.65 14.25
N THR A 216 -37.42 -7.91 13.16
CA THR A 216 -38.22 -6.67 13.06
C THR A 216 -39.62 -7.04 13.45
N TYR A 217 -40.14 -6.44 14.52
CA TYR A 217 -41.53 -6.53 14.94
C TYR A 217 -42.36 -6.18 13.72
N ALA A 218 -43.00 -7.19 13.14
CA ALA A 218 -44.01 -6.97 12.11
C ALA A 218 -45.11 -6.12 12.77
N ASP A 219 -45.29 -4.90 12.31
CA ASP A 219 -46.33 -4.02 12.75
C ASP A 219 -47.70 -4.69 12.42
N PRO A 220 -48.49 -5.14 13.42
CA PRO A 220 -49.73 -5.83 13.16
C PRO A 220 -50.81 -4.92 12.56
N LEU A 221 -50.53 -3.61 12.42
CA LEU A 221 -51.49 -2.63 11.93
C LEU A 221 -51.35 -2.33 10.43
N ALA A 222 -50.34 -2.93 9.74
CA ALA A 222 -50.18 -2.72 8.31
C ALA A 222 -51.18 -3.49 7.43
N ASP A 223 -51.90 -4.46 8.01
CA ASP A 223 -52.88 -5.28 7.25
C ASP A 223 -54.30 -4.71 7.24
N ASP A 224 -54.62 -3.70 8.06
CA ASP A 224 -55.97 -3.13 8.14
C ASP A 224 -56.25 -1.99 7.12
N GLU A 225 -55.23 -1.42 6.49
CA GLU A 225 -55.43 -0.37 5.47
C GLU A 225 -55.75 -0.90 4.05
N MET A 226 -55.67 -2.21 3.82
CA MET A 226 -56.01 -2.78 2.49
C MET A 226 -57.42 -3.32 2.37
N LEU A 227 -58.27 -3.14 3.38
CA LEU A 227 -59.68 -3.60 3.32
C LEU A 227 -60.69 -2.47 3.14
N GLU A 228 -60.28 -1.19 3.03
CA GLU A 228 -61.17 -0.04 2.80
C GLU A 228 -60.87 0.74 1.49
N ALA A 229 -60.38 0.09 0.42
CA ALA A 229 -60.31 0.75 -0.88
C ALA A 229 -60.97 -0.07 -1.98
#